data_8461364bedab4966bc951d4ccc14c082
#
_entry.id   8461364bedab4966bc951d4ccc14c082
#
_cell.length_a   1.000
_cell.length_b   1.000
_cell.length_c   1.000
_cell.angle_alpha   90.00
_cell.angle_beta   90.00
_cell.angle_gamma   90.00
#
_symmetry.space_group_name_H-M   'P 1'
#
loop_
_entity.id
_entity.type
_entity.pdbx_description
1 polymer ?
#
loop_
_entity_poly.entity_id
_entity_poly.type
_entity_poly.pdbx_seq_one_letter_code
_entity_poly.pdbx_strand_id
1 'polypeptide(L)'
;MLAQVYSAHGYTIEYYEVPLARGLDMVTNGLCDMLPEFLDSKQADNAFVYASEPTFEYPSAFVVRKDDPWHYNGIKSIEGKRIATGQGWDYSSMSLEYQHYLDNPDNAHFVEVIAGDDDVVERVLMMIKGERVDLYADNALVLQHVLNRNNLNSALKIVQPGLENKLVEMPIFSNKIPSEKRQRLISIWNEGRRALKGQQEQIILKKYNVMF
;
A
#
# COMPACT_ATOMS: atom_id res chain seq x y z
N MET A 1 10.30 0.83 12.54
CA MET A 1 9.13 1.41 13.22
C MET A 1 8.62 0.48 14.34
N LEU A 2 8.06 -0.69 14.07
CA LEU A 2 7.53 -1.62 15.10
C LEU A 2 8.50 -1.86 16.28
N ALA A 3 9.73 -2.25 15.98
CA ALA A 3 10.73 -2.48 17.03
C ALA A 3 10.96 -1.25 17.91
N GLN A 4 10.95 -0.02 17.34
CA GLN A 4 11.09 1.22 18.13
C GLN A 4 9.91 1.46 19.04
N VAL A 5 8.70 1.15 18.59
CA VAL A 5 7.47 1.33 19.36
C VAL A 5 7.39 0.32 20.51
N TYR A 6 7.64 -0.95 20.24
CA TYR A 6 7.36 -2.02 21.18
C TYR A 6 8.53 -2.37 22.12
N SER A 7 9.80 -2.20 21.67
CA SER A 7 10.96 -2.61 22.50
C SER A 7 11.10 -1.80 23.79
N ALA A 8 10.69 -0.52 23.78
CA ALA A 8 10.67 0.31 24.98
C ALA A 8 9.71 -0.22 26.07
N HIS A 9 8.78 -1.09 25.70
CA HIS A 9 7.79 -1.73 26.57
C HIS A 9 8.10 -3.20 26.86
N GLY A 10 9.34 -3.65 26.54
CA GLY A 10 9.83 -4.99 26.82
C GLY A 10 9.36 -6.08 25.84
N TYR A 11 8.83 -5.69 24.67
CA TYR A 11 8.46 -6.65 23.63
C TYR A 11 9.60 -6.85 22.64
N THR A 12 9.80 -8.09 22.21
CA THR A 12 10.59 -8.44 21.04
C THR A 12 9.66 -8.71 19.88
N ILE A 13 9.97 -8.17 18.70
CA ILE A 13 9.17 -8.39 17.49
C ILE A 13 9.76 -9.57 16.74
N GLU A 14 8.91 -10.54 16.46
CA GLU A 14 9.18 -11.65 15.56
C GLU A 14 8.40 -11.42 14.27
N TYR A 15 9.11 -11.42 13.13
CA TYR A 15 8.53 -11.15 11.81
C TYR A 15 8.34 -12.43 11.02
N TYR A 16 7.17 -12.57 10.44
CA TYR A 16 6.86 -13.60 9.45
C TYR A 16 6.57 -12.90 8.12
N GLU A 17 7.48 -13.05 7.17
CA GLU A 17 7.29 -12.54 5.81
C GLU A 17 6.50 -13.56 5.01
N VAL A 18 5.26 -13.20 4.68
CA VAL A 18 4.30 -14.09 4.03
C VAL A 18 3.40 -13.26 3.10
N PRO A 19 2.79 -13.87 2.06
CA PRO A 19 1.78 -13.20 1.24
C PRO A 19 0.63 -12.65 2.08
N LEU A 20 0.03 -11.53 1.66
CA LEU A 20 -1.02 -10.82 2.41
C LEU A 20 -2.18 -11.75 2.86
N ALA A 21 -2.67 -12.58 1.95
CA ALA A 21 -3.76 -13.52 2.25
C ALA A 21 -3.38 -14.49 3.40
N ARG A 22 -2.13 -14.94 3.43
CA ARG A 22 -1.61 -15.78 4.51
C ARG A 22 -1.46 -15.00 5.81
N GLY A 23 -0.98 -13.76 5.76
CA GLY A 23 -0.88 -12.86 6.92
C GLY A 23 -2.25 -12.59 7.56
N LEU A 24 -3.27 -12.34 6.75
CA LEU A 24 -4.66 -12.19 7.21
C LEU A 24 -5.19 -13.46 7.89
N ASP A 25 -4.97 -14.62 7.28
CA ASP A 25 -5.35 -15.92 7.88
C ASP A 25 -4.67 -16.11 9.24
N MET A 26 -3.38 -15.81 9.34
CA MET A 26 -2.62 -15.95 10.59
C MET A 26 -3.16 -15.03 11.70
N VAL A 27 -3.47 -13.77 11.41
CA VAL A 27 -4.06 -12.85 12.40
C VAL A 27 -5.48 -13.26 12.76
N THR A 28 -6.30 -13.62 11.78
CA THR A 28 -7.67 -14.08 12.01
C THR A 28 -7.73 -15.30 12.93
N ASN A 29 -6.77 -16.22 12.80
CA ASN A 29 -6.70 -17.44 13.60
C ASN A 29 -5.86 -17.31 14.89
N GLY A 30 -5.27 -16.16 15.17
CA GLY A 30 -4.47 -15.90 16.36
C GLY A 30 -3.07 -16.53 16.34
N LEU A 31 -2.58 -16.91 15.18
CA LEU A 31 -1.21 -17.40 14.97
C LEU A 31 -0.19 -16.27 15.01
N CYS A 32 -0.63 -15.04 14.71
CA CYS A 32 0.11 -13.80 14.91
C CYS A 32 -0.73 -12.81 15.72
N ASP A 33 -0.07 -11.96 16.50
CA ASP A 33 -0.74 -10.94 17.31
C ASP A 33 -1.30 -9.82 16.45
N MET A 34 -0.59 -9.45 15.35
CA MET A 34 -0.95 -8.32 14.48
C MET A 34 -0.42 -8.51 13.06
N LEU A 35 -1.08 -7.82 12.12
CA LEU A 35 -0.56 -7.49 10.81
C LEU A 35 -0.35 -5.98 10.77
N PRO A 36 0.86 -5.49 10.46
CA PRO A 36 1.20 -4.08 10.63
C PRO A 36 0.58 -3.14 9.59
N GLU A 37 0.22 -3.66 8.43
CA GLU A 37 -0.25 -2.88 7.29
C GLU A 37 -1.43 -3.59 6.64
N PHE A 38 -2.59 -2.98 6.73
CA PHE A 38 -3.79 -3.45 6.08
C PHE A 38 -4.59 -2.24 5.61
N LEU A 39 -4.99 -2.23 4.34
CA LEU A 39 -5.83 -1.18 3.82
C LEU A 39 -7.17 -1.20 4.54
N ASP A 40 -7.60 -0.03 5.03
CA ASP A 40 -8.91 0.15 5.64
C ASP A 40 -9.99 0.00 4.55
N SER A 41 -10.26 -1.25 4.19
CA SER A 41 -11.47 -1.58 3.46
C SER A 41 -12.61 -1.55 4.47
N LYS A 42 -13.66 -0.79 4.22
CA LYS A 42 -14.85 -0.63 5.09
C LYS A 42 -15.61 -1.94 5.36
N GLN A 43 -15.00 -3.08 5.06
CA GLN A 43 -15.50 -4.40 5.46
C GLN A 43 -15.09 -4.62 6.92
N ALA A 44 -16.02 -4.25 7.82
CA ALA A 44 -15.92 -4.58 9.24
C ALA A 44 -15.97 -6.12 9.40
N ASP A 45 -14.83 -6.77 9.27
CA ASP A 45 -14.69 -8.15 9.66
C ASP A 45 -14.45 -8.18 11.17
N ASN A 46 -15.32 -8.89 11.91
CA ASN A 46 -15.17 -9.06 13.35
C ASN A 46 -13.98 -9.95 13.74
N ALA A 47 -13.17 -10.38 12.78
CA ALA A 47 -12.02 -11.25 13.00
C ALA A 47 -10.84 -10.54 13.68
N PHE A 48 -10.74 -9.22 13.55
CA PHE A 48 -9.63 -8.41 14.08
C PHE A 48 -10.10 -7.02 14.54
N VAL A 49 -9.20 -6.30 15.22
CA VAL A 49 -9.42 -4.93 15.70
C VAL A 49 -8.37 -4.01 15.12
N TYR A 50 -8.80 -2.87 14.58
CA TYR A 50 -7.91 -1.80 14.11
C TYR A 50 -7.33 -1.00 15.28
N ALA A 51 -6.11 -0.54 15.16
CA ALA A 51 -5.63 0.57 15.97
C ALA A 51 -6.28 1.89 15.52
N SER A 52 -6.11 2.95 16.30
CA SER A 52 -6.58 4.30 15.92
C SER A 52 -5.53 5.11 15.14
N GLU A 53 -4.26 4.74 15.25
CA GLU A 53 -3.18 5.40 14.53
C GLU A 53 -2.75 4.53 13.35
N PRO A 54 -2.73 5.09 12.13
CA PRO A 54 -2.29 4.35 10.95
C PRO A 54 -0.79 4.03 11.03
N THR A 55 -0.41 2.94 10.41
CA THR A 55 1.00 2.63 10.17
C THR A 55 1.59 3.68 9.25
N PHE A 56 0.91 3.96 8.15
CA PHE A 56 1.26 5.00 7.21
C PHE A 56 0.03 5.64 6.56
N GLU A 57 0.24 6.86 6.07
CA GLU A 57 -0.66 7.57 5.17
C GLU A 57 0.15 8.06 3.98
N TYR A 58 -0.20 7.66 2.77
CA TYR A 58 0.52 8.07 1.58
C TYR A 58 -0.39 8.63 0.51
N PRO A 59 0.11 9.57 -0.30
CA PRO A 59 -0.53 9.88 -1.55
C PRO A 59 -0.40 8.66 -2.48
N SER A 60 -1.42 8.43 -3.29
CA SER A 60 -1.27 7.62 -4.48
C SER A 60 -0.50 8.39 -5.55
N ALA A 61 0.04 7.68 -6.52
CA ALA A 61 0.65 8.28 -7.69
C ALA A 61 0.45 7.36 -8.89
N PHE A 62 0.64 7.92 -10.08
CA PHE A 62 0.75 7.13 -11.29
C PHE A 62 2.22 7.02 -11.72
N VAL A 63 2.55 5.93 -12.40
CA VAL A 63 3.79 5.81 -13.16
C VAL A 63 3.47 5.74 -14.64
N VAL A 64 4.24 6.51 -15.41
CA VAL A 64 4.21 6.54 -16.88
C VAL A 64 5.63 6.54 -17.42
N ARG A 65 5.82 6.41 -18.72
CA ARG A 65 7.11 6.61 -19.36
C ARG A 65 7.65 8.02 -19.13
N LYS A 66 8.95 8.16 -19.09
CA LYS A 66 9.64 9.41 -18.78
C LYS A 66 9.28 10.56 -19.72
N ASP A 67 9.10 10.25 -21.01
CA ASP A 67 8.77 11.16 -22.09
C ASP A 67 7.27 11.37 -22.32
N ASP A 68 6.38 10.58 -21.68
CA ASP A 68 4.94 10.76 -21.78
C ASP A 68 4.52 12.06 -21.08
N PRO A 69 3.87 13.03 -21.76
CA PRO A 69 3.41 14.27 -21.15
C PRO A 69 2.16 14.11 -20.30
N TRP A 70 1.61 12.89 -20.21
CA TRP A 70 0.38 12.62 -19.51
C TRP A 70 0.43 12.98 -18.02
N HIS A 71 -0.65 13.48 -17.51
CA HIS A 71 -0.90 13.72 -16.10
C HIS A 71 -2.35 13.37 -15.75
N TYR A 72 -2.58 12.98 -14.50
CA TYR A 72 -3.91 12.67 -14.02
C TYR A 72 -4.74 13.94 -13.81
N ASN A 73 -5.93 13.98 -14.39
CA ASN A 73 -6.91 15.05 -14.22
C ASN A 73 -8.33 14.46 -14.17
N GLY A 74 -8.56 13.60 -13.16
CA GLY A 74 -9.79 12.84 -13.00
C GLY A 74 -9.89 11.65 -13.94
N ILE A 75 -10.96 10.87 -13.74
CA ILE A 75 -11.14 9.55 -14.39
C ILE A 75 -11.11 9.62 -15.92
N LYS A 76 -11.61 10.70 -16.51
CA LYS A 76 -11.60 10.88 -17.98
C LYS A 76 -10.20 10.90 -18.58
N SER A 77 -9.19 11.26 -17.81
CA SER A 77 -7.80 11.32 -18.31
C SER A 77 -7.17 9.96 -18.54
N ILE A 78 -7.77 8.88 -18.01
CA ILE A 78 -7.30 7.51 -18.21
C ILE A 78 -8.04 6.79 -19.35
N GLU A 79 -9.11 7.35 -19.88
CA GLU A 79 -9.87 6.74 -20.97
C GLU A 79 -8.97 6.45 -22.18
N GLY A 80 -9.06 5.22 -22.70
CA GLY A 80 -8.25 4.76 -23.81
C GLY A 80 -6.78 4.46 -23.50
N LYS A 81 -6.37 4.61 -22.25
CA LYS A 81 -5.04 4.19 -21.78
C LYS A 81 -5.05 2.70 -21.38
N ARG A 82 -3.98 2.00 -21.72
CA ARG A 82 -3.76 0.64 -21.22
C ARG A 82 -3.24 0.73 -19.78
N ILE A 83 -4.00 0.15 -18.86
CA ILE A 83 -3.78 0.22 -17.43
C ILE A 83 -3.43 -1.18 -16.91
N ALA A 84 -2.43 -1.30 -16.05
CA ALA A 84 -2.21 -2.54 -15.31
C ALA A 84 -2.77 -2.44 -13.90
N THR A 85 -3.19 -3.58 -13.36
CA THR A 85 -3.56 -3.77 -11.95
C THR A 85 -3.13 -5.15 -11.47
N GLY A 86 -2.93 -5.32 -10.17
CA GLY A 86 -2.72 -6.63 -9.56
C GLY A 86 -4.01 -7.42 -9.44
N GLN A 87 -3.92 -8.74 -9.55
CA GLN A 87 -5.08 -9.62 -9.39
C GLN A 87 -5.64 -9.51 -7.96
N GLY A 88 -6.93 -9.16 -7.85
CA GLY A 88 -7.62 -9.03 -6.57
C GLY A 88 -7.28 -7.75 -5.80
N TRP A 89 -6.57 -6.81 -6.40
CA TRP A 89 -6.31 -5.52 -5.77
C TRP A 89 -7.54 -4.61 -5.82
N ASP A 90 -7.77 -3.91 -4.72
CA ASP A 90 -8.90 -3.00 -4.54
C ASP A 90 -8.39 -1.57 -4.35
N TYR A 91 -8.79 -0.68 -5.25
CA TYR A 91 -8.46 0.74 -5.25
C TYR A 91 -9.58 1.62 -4.70
N SER A 92 -10.67 1.04 -4.20
CA SER A 92 -11.87 1.77 -3.76
C SER A 92 -11.57 2.78 -2.65
N SER A 93 -10.59 2.49 -1.79
CA SER A 93 -10.13 3.41 -0.74
C SER A 93 -9.40 4.64 -1.30
N MET A 94 -8.72 4.50 -2.45
CA MET A 94 -8.06 5.60 -3.16
C MET A 94 -9.03 6.39 -4.03
N SER A 95 -9.88 5.70 -4.79
CA SER A 95 -10.88 6.28 -5.66
C SER A 95 -11.93 5.25 -6.07
N LEU A 96 -13.19 5.49 -5.70
CA LEU A 96 -14.31 4.66 -6.15
C LEU A 96 -14.50 4.74 -7.67
N GLU A 97 -14.28 5.92 -8.27
CA GLU A 97 -14.41 6.09 -9.73
C GLU A 97 -13.33 5.28 -10.47
N TYR A 98 -12.11 5.25 -9.95
CA TYR A 98 -11.03 4.45 -10.54
C TYR A 98 -11.33 2.96 -10.42
N GLN A 99 -11.78 2.48 -9.24
CA GLN A 99 -12.18 1.09 -9.07
C GLN A 99 -13.32 0.71 -10.02
N HIS A 100 -14.37 1.54 -10.12
CA HIS A 100 -15.47 1.31 -11.05
C HIS A 100 -15.00 1.27 -12.51
N TYR A 101 -14.01 2.09 -12.88
CA TYR A 101 -13.43 2.05 -14.22
C TYR A 101 -12.74 0.72 -14.49
N LEU A 102 -11.95 0.21 -13.53
CA LEU A 102 -11.26 -1.08 -13.65
C LEU A 102 -12.23 -2.26 -13.71
N ASP A 103 -13.32 -2.20 -12.96
CA ASP A 103 -14.32 -3.28 -12.88
C ASP A 103 -15.33 -3.26 -14.02
N ASN A 104 -15.38 -2.19 -14.81
CA ASN A 104 -16.33 -2.07 -15.90
C ASN A 104 -15.95 -2.99 -17.07
N PRO A 105 -16.80 -3.97 -17.43
CA PRO A 105 -16.54 -4.89 -18.54
C PRO A 105 -16.24 -4.19 -19.88
N ASP A 106 -16.84 -3.01 -20.12
CA ASP A 106 -16.60 -2.23 -21.34
C ASP A 106 -15.14 -1.75 -21.44
N ASN A 107 -14.45 -1.61 -20.32
CA ASN A 107 -13.05 -1.21 -20.24
C ASN A 107 -12.07 -2.40 -20.18
N ALA A 108 -12.56 -3.63 -20.15
CA ALA A 108 -11.71 -4.83 -19.92
C ALA A 108 -10.55 -4.96 -20.93
N HIS A 109 -10.73 -4.45 -22.15
CA HIS A 109 -9.68 -4.47 -23.17
C HIS A 109 -8.55 -3.44 -22.96
N PHE A 110 -8.75 -2.49 -22.03
CA PHE A 110 -7.74 -1.53 -21.59
C PHE A 110 -7.10 -1.90 -20.26
N VAL A 111 -7.63 -2.89 -19.53
CA VAL A 111 -7.17 -3.26 -18.19
C VAL A 111 -6.46 -4.60 -18.24
N GLU A 112 -5.16 -4.60 -17.97
CA GLU A 112 -4.36 -5.82 -17.86
C GLU A 112 -4.20 -6.21 -16.38
N VAL A 113 -4.76 -7.35 -16.01
CA VAL A 113 -4.71 -7.90 -14.65
C VAL A 113 -3.49 -8.80 -14.51
N ILE A 114 -2.57 -8.46 -13.63
CA ILE A 114 -1.32 -9.16 -13.43
C ILE A 114 -1.44 -10.08 -12.22
N ALA A 115 -1.36 -11.39 -12.48
CA ALA A 115 -1.28 -12.38 -11.41
C ALA A 115 0.14 -12.47 -10.85
N GLY A 116 0.27 -12.67 -9.55
CA GLY A 116 1.56 -12.80 -8.85
C GLY A 116 1.45 -12.29 -7.42
N ASP A 117 2.55 -12.43 -6.70
CA ASP A 117 2.67 -11.97 -5.31
C ASP A 117 3.61 -10.75 -5.24
N ASP A 118 4.86 -10.93 -4.78
CA ASP A 118 5.78 -9.84 -4.42
C ASP A 118 6.39 -9.09 -5.63
N ASP A 119 6.30 -9.62 -6.84
CA ASP A 119 6.94 -9.09 -8.04
C ASP A 119 6.00 -8.28 -8.97
N VAL A 120 4.71 -8.18 -8.62
CA VAL A 120 3.69 -7.57 -9.50
C VAL A 120 4.06 -6.14 -9.87
N VAL A 121 4.42 -5.30 -8.91
CA VAL A 121 4.78 -3.89 -9.18
C VAL A 121 5.98 -3.80 -10.11
N GLU A 122 7.03 -4.57 -9.86
CA GLU A 122 8.24 -4.58 -10.70
C GLU A 122 7.90 -4.99 -12.15
N ARG A 123 7.11 -6.04 -12.32
CA ARG A 123 6.67 -6.52 -13.64
C ARG A 123 5.86 -5.47 -14.37
N VAL A 124 4.90 -4.83 -13.69
CA VAL A 124 4.10 -3.75 -14.27
C VAL A 124 4.99 -2.59 -14.73
N LEU A 125 5.96 -2.16 -13.90
CA LEU A 125 6.90 -1.10 -14.30
C LEU A 125 7.74 -1.48 -15.53
N MET A 126 8.15 -2.73 -15.64
CA MET A 126 8.82 -3.24 -16.85
C MET A 126 7.89 -3.27 -18.07
N MET A 127 6.59 -3.52 -17.87
CA MET A 127 5.59 -3.47 -18.96
C MET A 127 5.39 -2.03 -19.44
N ILE A 128 5.35 -1.03 -18.54
CA ILE A 128 5.28 0.39 -18.93
C ILE A 128 6.53 0.78 -19.72
N LYS A 129 7.71 0.41 -19.24
CA LYS A 129 8.98 0.64 -19.94
C LYS A 129 8.99 0.00 -21.34
N GLY A 130 8.41 -1.21 -21.48
CA GLY A 130 8.31 -1.95 -22.74
C GLY A 130 7.08 -1.55 -23.58
N GLU A 131 6.39 -0.47 -23.27
CA GLU A 131 5.23 0.05 -24.01
C GLU A 131 4.04 -0.92 -24.15
N ARG A 132 3.95 -1.90 -23.25
CA ARG A 132 2.82 -2.86 -23.20
C ARG A 132 1.63 -2.26 -22.44
N VAL A 133 1.91 -1.44 -21.44
CA VAL A 133 0.96 -0.71 -20.60
C VAL A 133 1.36 0.76 -20.60
N ASP A 134 0.41 1.67 -20.48
CA ASP A 134 0.65 3.11 -20.55
C ASP A 134 0.82 3.72 -19.15
N LEU A 135 0.04 3.25 -18.17
CA LEU A 135 0.08 3.77 -16.82
C LEU A 135 -0.29 2.71 -15.75
N TYR A 136 0.14 2.99 -14.54
CA TYR A 136 -0.16 2.20 -13.35
C TYR A 136 -0.29 3.12 -12.13
N ALA A 137 -1.29 2.89 -11.29
CA ALA A 137 -1.53 3.62 -10.05
C ALA A 137 -1.17 2.76 -8.83
N ASP A 138 -0.47 3.34 -7.88
CA ASP A 138 -0.15 2.70 -6.61
C ASP A 138 0.26 3.74 -5.54
N ASN A 139 0.62 3.27 -4.39
CA ASN A 139 1.29 3.98 -3.33
C ASN A 139 2.58 4.64 -3.85
N ALA A 140 2.67 5.96 -3.71
CA ALA A 140 3.81 6.73 -4.21
C ALA A 140 5.16 6.28 -3.62
N LEU A 141 5.18 5.77 -2.37
CA LEU A 141 6.39 5.26 -1.71
C LEU A 141 6.86 3.96 -2.35
N VAL A 142 5.94 3.02 -2.56
CA VAL A 142 6.21 1.74 -3.22
C VAL A 142 6.76 2.00 -4.61
N LEU A 143 6.09 2.86 -5.38
CA LEU A 143 6.54 3.23 -6.72
C LEU A 143 7.95 3.82 -6.71
N GLN A 144 8.22 4.77 -5.82
CA GLN A 144 9.55 5.38 -5.72
C GLN A 144 10.63 4.36 -5.32
N HIS A 145 10.31 3.48 -4.36
CA HIS A 145 11.22 2.43 -3.92
C HIS A 145 11.57 1.48 -5.07
N VAL A 146 10.55 0.97 -5.78
CA VAL A 146 10.76 0.01 -6.87
C VAL A 146 11.48 0.66 -8.06
N LEU A 147 11.17 1.92 -8.40
CA LEU A 147 11.90 2.68 -9.42
C LEU A 147 13.39 2.83 -9.07
N ASN A 148 13.70 3.16 -7.82
CA ASN A 148 15.08 3.32 -7.36
C ASN A 148 15.82 1.98 -7.35
N ARG A 149 15.22 0.94 -6.78
CA ARG A 149 15.80 -0.40 -6.67
C ARG A 149 16.17 -0.98 -8.04
N ASN A 150 15.34 -0.73 -9.05
CA ASN A 150 15.49 -1.29 -10.39
C ASN A 150 16.16 -0.33 -11.39
N ASN A 151 16.63 0.84 -10.94
CA ASN A 151 17.26 1.86 -11.79
C ASN A 151 16.36 2.32 -12.96
N LEU A 152 15.06 2.45 -12.73
CA LEU A 152 14.06 2.77 -13.76
C LEU A 152 13.79 4.27 -13.92
N ASN A 153 14.38 5.15 -13.09
CA ASN A 153 14.13 6.60 -13.09
C ASN A 153 14.54 7.31 -14.40
N SER A 154 15.40 6.69 -15.21
CA SER A 154 15.75 7.21 -16.53
C SER A 154 14.66 6.95 -17.58
N ALA A 155 13.88 5.88 -17.43
CA ALA A 155 12.86 5.42 -18.36
C ALA A 155 11.43 5.77 -17.94
N LEU A 156 11.18 5.85 -16.65
CA LEU A 156 9.88 6.06 -16.05
C LEU A 156 9.86 7.28 -15.13
N LYS A 157 8.69 7.82 -14.88
CA LYS A 157 8.47 8.90 -13.90
C LYS A 157 7.19 8.69 -13.13
N ILE A 158 7.21 9.20 -11.89
CA ILE A 158 6.03 9.33 -11.04
C ILE A 158 5.28 10.60 -11.42
N VAL A 159 3.96 10.50 -11.55
CA VAL A 159 3.04 11.60 -11.82
C VAL A 159 2.16 11.82 -10.60
N GLN A 160 2.16 13.05 -10.09
CA GLN A 160 1.30 13.52 -9.01
C GLN A 160 0.52 14.77 -9.47
N PRO A 161 -0.68 15.02 -8.91
CA PRO A 161 -1.37 14.16 -7.96
C PRO A 161 -1.76 12.81 -8.57
N GLY A 162 -1.91 11.79 -7.71
CA GLY A 162 -2.51 10.50 -8.08
C GLY A 162 -4.02 10.52 -7.94
N LEU A 163 -4.58 9.42 -7.44
CA LEU A 163 -6.01 9.30 -7.13
C LEU A 163 -6.39 10.20 -5.94
N GLU A 164 -7.69 10.47 -5.77
CA GLU A 164 -8.22 11.55 -4.92
C GLU A 164 -7.85 11.41 -3.43
N ASN A 165 -7.90 10.17 -2.93
CA ASN A 165 -7.66 9.90 -1.53
C ASN A 165 -6.25 9.40 -1.27
N LYS A 166 -5.76 9.68 -0.07
CA LYS A 166 -4.57 9.01 0.44
C LYS A 166 -4.87 7.56 0.77
N LEU A 167 -3.92 6.70 0.53
CA LEU A 167 -3.90 5.36 1.12
C LEU A 167 -3.63 5.48 2.61
N VAL A 168 -4.48 4.83 3.41
CA VAL A 168 -4.32 4.72 4.85
C VAL A 168 -4.14 3.24 5.20
N GLU A 169 -2.94 2.88 5.61
CA GLU A 169 -2.63 1.53 6.08
C GLU A 169 -2.71 1.47 7.59
N MET A 170 -3.57 0.60 8.07
CA MET A 170 -3.86 0.42 9.49
C MET A 170 -3.27 -0.88 10.01
N PRO A 171 -2.70 -0.90 11.21
CA PRO A 171 -2.39 -2.16 11.84
C PRO A 171 -3.67 -2.81 12.36
N ILE A 172 -3.80 -4.11 12.13
CA ILE A 172 -4.89 -4.94 12.64
C ILE A 172 -4.36 -5.94 13.67
N PHE A 173 -5.16 -6.17 14.70
CA PHE A 173 -4.82 -7.05 15.83
C PHE A 173 -5.81 -8.19 15.93
N SER A 174 -5.32 -9.38 16.21
CA SER A 174 -6.13 -10.58 16.32
C SER A 174 -7.17 -10.49 17.44
N ASN A 175 -8.42 -10.87 17.14
CA ASN A 175 -9.45 -11.07 18.15
C ASN A 175 -9.29 -12.38 18.95
N LYS A 176 -8.40 -13.27 18.54
CA LYS A 176 -8.14 -14.56 19.20
C LYS A 176 -7.14 -14.49 20.35
N ILE A 177 -6.34 -13.42 20.43
CA ILE A 177 -5.44 -13.20 21.56
C ILE A 177 -6.23 -12.62 22.77
N PRO A 178 -5.74 -12.81 24.02
CA PRO A 178 -6.40 -12.26 25.21
C PRO A 178 -6.69 -10.76 25.08
N SER A 179 -7.90 -10.34 25.45
CA SER A 179 -8.36 -8.95 25.30
C SER A 179 -7.43 -7.94 25.97
N GLU A 180 -6.91 -8.25 27.16
CA GLU A 180 -5.98 -7.40 27.89
C GLU A 180 -4.66 -7.22 27.11
N LYS A 181 -4.08 -8.32 26.58
CA LYS A 181 -2.89 -8.27 25.74
C LYS A 181 -3.14 -7.41 24.51
N ARG A 182 -4.26 -7.63 23.82
CA ARG A 182 -4.62 -6.88 22.61
C ARG A 182 -4.76 -5.39 22.88
N GLN A 183 -5.51 -5.00 23.91
CA GLN A 183 -5.68 -3.60 24.29
C GLN A 183 -4.34 -2.95 24.63
N ARG A 184 -3.47 -3.63 25.36
CA ARG A 184 -2.13 -3.16 25.67
C ARG A 184 -1.29 -2.95 24.42
N LEU A 185 -1.28 -3.89 23.48
CA LEU A 185 -0.55 -3.77 22.23
C LEU A 185 -1.06 -2.58 21.39
N ILE A 186 -2.38 -2.40 21.29
CA ILE A 186 -3.00 -1.26 20.59
C ILE A 186 -2.64 0.07 21.25
N SER A 187 -2.66 0.17 22.60
CA SER A 187 -2.29 1.40 23.31
C SER A 187 -0.83 1.77 23.04
N ILE A 188 0.09 0.80 23.19
CA ILE A 188 1.51 0.99 22.91
C ILE A 188 1.72 1.46 21.45
N TRP A 189 1.03 0.84 20.50
CA TRP A 189 1.09 1.25 19.11
C TRP A 189 0.66 2.70 18.92
N ASN A 190 -0.55 3.03 19.39
CA ASN A 190 -1.13 4.36 19.21
C ASN A 190 -0.27 5.47 19.83
N GLU A 191 0.26 5.26 21.03
CA GLU A 191 1.15 6.20 21.71
C GLU A 191 2.49 6.33 20.98
N GLY A 192 3.12 5.20 20.67
CA GLY A 192 4.42 5.17 20.00
C GLY A 192 4.34 5.74 18.58
N ARG A 193 3.26 5.44 17.84
CA ARG A 193 3.07 5.96 16.49
C ARG A 193 2.89 7.48 16.49
N ARG A 194 2.11 8.03 17.43
CA ARG A 194 1.99 9.48 17.59
C ARG A 194 3.35 10.14 17.89
N ALA A 195 4.15 9.53 18.75
CA ALA A 195 5.47 10.05 19.09
C ALA A 195 6.47 10.01 17.89
N LEU A 196 6.30 9.08 16.96
CA LEU A 196 7.14 8.96 15.76
C LEU A 196 6.74 9.88 14.62
N LYS A 197 5.50 10.42 14.61
CA LYS A 197 5.04 11.35 13.55
C LYS A 197 5.98 12.54 13.39
N GLY A 198 6.18 12.98 12.15
CA GLY A 198 7.01 14.13 11.82
C GLY A 198 8.48 13.78 11.62
N GLN A 199 9.38 14.41 12.37
CA GLN A 199 10.82 14.31 12.11
C GLN A 199 11.38 12.88 12.20
N GLN A 200 10.93 12.08 13.17
CA GLN A 200 11.37 10.69 13.31
C GLN A 200 10.92 9.82 12.14
N GLU A 201 9.69 10.02 11.70
CA GLU A 201 9.17 9.34 10.51
C GLU A 201 9.98 9.67 9.27
N GLN A 202 10.32 10.94 9.06
CA GLN A 202 11.19 11.37 7.96
C GLN A 202 12.58 10.73 8.01
N ILE A 203 13.14 10.54 9.20
CA ILE A 203 14.44 9.84 9.36
C ILE A 203 14.30 8.37 8.94
N ILE A 204 13.20 7.72 9.32
CA ILE A 204 12.93 6.33 8.91
C ILE A 204 12.81 6.24 7.39
N LEU A 205 11.99 7.08 6.77
CA LEU A 205 11.76 7.09 5.32
C LEU A 205 13.06 7.33 4.54
N LYS A 206 13.88 8.28 4.97
CA LYS A 206 15.20 8.56 4.36
C LYS A 206 16.12 7.35 4.35
N LYS A 207 16.07 6.51 5.40
CA LYS A 207 16.86 5.28 5.47
C LYS A 207 16.53 4.29 4.35
N TYR A 208 15.33 4.37 3.81
CA TYR A 208 14.86 3.53 2.70
C TYR A 208 14.87 4.27 1.34
N ASN A 209 15.58 5.41 1.26
CA ASN A 209 15.65 6.26 0.06
C ASN A 209 14.28 6.76 -0.42
N VAL A 210 13.37 6.97 0.52
CA VAL A 210 12.05 7.52 0.25
C VAL A 210 12.01 8.94 0.79
N MET A 211 11.81 9.91 -0.09
CA MET A 211 11.65 11.33 0.26
C MET A 211 10.39 11.87 -0.41
N PHE A 212 9.64 12.65 0.35
CA PHE A 212 8.52 13.49 -0.11
C PHE A 212 8.86 14.95 -0.03
#